data_9c58ca72822039f874666e1bae169489
#
_entry.id   9c58ca72822039f874666e1bae169489
#
_cell.length_a   1.000
_cell.length_b   1.000
_cell.length_c   1.000
_cell.angle_alpha   90.00
_cell.angle_beta   90.00
_cell.angle_gamma   90.00
#
_symmetry.space_group_name_H-M   'P 1'
#
loop_
_entity.id
_entity.type
_entity.pdbx_description
1 polymer ?
#
loop_
_entity_poly.entity_id
_entity_poly.type
_entity_poly.pdbx_seq_one_letter_code
_entity_poly.pdbx_strand_id
1 'polypeptide(L)'
;MSRLLESLKKGPAMTMTLECETEFPKALKDLMLSMGLEGAAVYKGFPFMGEGQEYWWVQLHLYKNKDDDHKTKGCCMFTNPIIQTSFFDSARSAAWEAIEHLGGRLQFRLHNTQKYLDELNGIEEELDTLRK
;
A
#
# COMPACT_ATOMS: atom_id res chain seq x y z
N MET A 1 -7.21 2.64 23.94
CA MET A 1 -6.02 1.80 23.77
C MET A 1 -6.23 0.38 24.25
N SER A 2 -6.76 0.16 25.48
CA SER A 2 -7.03 -1.19 25.99
C SER A 2 -8.01 -1.97 25.11
N ARG A 3 -9.03 -1.30 24.56
CA ARG A 3 -10.02 -1.92 23.67
C ARG A 3 -9.44 -2.34 22.34
N LEU A 4 -8.51 -1.56 21.79
CA LEU A 4 -7.79 -1.95 20.59
C LEU A 4 -6.90 -3.16 20.85
N LEU A 5 -6.21 -3.20 21.99
CA LEU A 5 -5.39 -4.36 22.37
C LEU A 5 -6.23 -5.62 22.51
N GLU A 6 -7.42 -5.53 23.08
CA GLU A 6 -8.35 -6.65 23.16
C GLU A 6 -8.78 -7.13 21.79
N SER A 7 -9.09 -6.21 20.88
CA SER A 7 -9.43 -6.54 19.50
C SER A 7 -8.26 -7.24 18.79
N LEU A 8 -7.05 -6.75 18.97
CA LEU A 8 -5.86 -7.36 18.39
C LEU A 8 -5.64 -8.78 18.91
N LYS A 9 -5.88 -9.03 20.20
CA LYS A 9 -5.76 -10.36 20.79
C LYS A 9 -6.80 -11.33 20.25
N LYS A 10 -8.01 -10.86 19.96
CA LYS A 10 -9.08 -11.68 19.40
C LYS A 10 -8.84 -12.02 17.93
N GLY A 11 -7.96 -11.30 17.27
CA GLY A 11 -7.72 -11.46 15.85
C GLY A 11 -8.64 -10.56 15.00
N PRO A 12 -8.43 -10.54 13.69
CA PRO A 12 -9.21 -9.66 12.81
C PRO A 12 -10.65 -10.09 12.70
N ALA A 13 -11.57 -9.12 12.77
CA ALA A 13 -12.99 -9.37 12.53
C ALA A 13 -13.31 -9.44 11.04
N MET A 14 -12.52 -8.77 10.19
CA MET A 14 -12.64 -8.82 8.75
C MET A 14 -11.27 -9.05 8.12
N THR A 15 -11.22 -9.92 7.12
CA THR A 15 -10.02 -10.16 6.33
C THR A 15 -10.45 -10.25 4.87
N MET A 16 -9.93 -9.36 4.03
CA MET A 16 -10.32 -9.37 2.63
C MET A 16 -9.24 -8.74 1.74
N THR A 17 -9.33 -9.04 0.46
CA THR A 17 -8.55 -8.40 -0.58
C THR A 17 -9.45 -7.43 -1.33
N LEU A 18 -8.99 -6.21 -1.59
CA LEU A 18 -9.79 -5.14 -2.21
C LEU A 18 -9.19 -4.72 -3.55
N GLU A 19 -8.80 -5.66 -4.37
CA GLU A 19 -7.98 -5.37 -5.55
C GLU A 19 -8.64 -4.53 -6.63
N CYS A 20 -9.96 -4.61 -6.75
CA CYS A 20 -10.66 -4.02 -7.89
C CYS A 20 -11.79 -3.05 -7.54
N GLU A 21 -12.10 -2.86 -6.27
CA GLU A 21 -13.33 -2.17 -5.89
C GLU A 21 -13.17 -0.68 -5.62
N THR A 22 -11.98 -0.23 -5.28
CA THR A 22 -11.73 1.17 -4.98
C THR A 22 -10.43 1.64 -5.61
N GLU A 23 -10.31 2.95 -5.74
CA GLU A 23 -9.19 3.61 -6.40
C GLU A 23 -7.83 3.27 -5.77
N PHE A 24 -7.71 3.37 -4.44
CA PHE A 24 -6.42 3.16 -3.77
C PHE A 24 -5.98 1.70 -3.73
N PRO A 25 -6.84 0.73 -3.40
CA PRO A 25 -6.43 -0.68 -3.48
C PRO A 25 -6.03 -1.13 -4.87
N LYS A 26 -6.68 -0.62 -5.91
CA LYS A 26 -6.30 -0.92 -7.29
C LYS A 26 -4.93 -0.33 -7.61
N ALA A 27 -4.70 0.92 -7.27
CA ALA A 27 -3.42 1.59 -7.48
C ALA A 27 -2.30 0.89 -6.72
N LEU A 28 -2.58 0.43 -5.50
CA LEU A 28 -1.62 -0.33 -4.71
C LEU A 28 -1.26 -1.65 -5.39
N LYS A 29 -2.23 -2.37 -5.92
CA LYS A 29 -1.98 -3.63 -6.63
C LYS A 29 -1.08 -3.41 -7.84
N ASP A 30 -1.36 -2.39 -8.62
CA ASP A 30 -0.55 -2.03 -9.78
C ASP A 30 0.89 -1.69 -9.35
N LEU A 31 1.04 -0.95 -8.27
CA LEU A 31 2.35 -0.61 -7.71
C LEU A 31 3.10 -1.85 -7.23
N MET A 32 2.41 -2.76 -6.54
CA MET A 32 2.99 -4.03 -6.09
C MET A 32 3.55 -4.83 -7.27
N LEU A 33 2.77 -4.95 -8.34
CA LEU A 33 3.21 -5.67 -9.53
C LEU A 33 4.45 -5.02 -10.15
N SER A 34 4.50 -3.70 -10.17
CA SER A 34 5.67 -2.94 -10.65
C SER A 34 6.92 -3.23 -9.81
N MET A 35 6.75 -3.61 -8.56
CA MET A 35 7.85 -3.91 -7.63
C MET A 35 8.17 -5.40 -7.55
N GLY A 36 7.53 -6.23 -8.34
CA GLY A 36 7.71 -7.69 -8.32
C GLY A 36 6.98 -8.38 -7.19
N LEU A 37 6.02 -7.72 -6.56
CA LEU A 37 5.19 -8.32 -5.51
C LEU A 37 3.94 -8.91 -6.16
N GLU A 38 3.99 -10.20 -6.43
CA GLU A 38 2.92 -10.91 -7.15
C GLU A 38 1.83 -11.46 -6.24
N GLY A 39 2.04 -11.45 -4.93
CA GLY A 39 1.08 -11.92 -3.95
C GLY A 39 -0.07 -10.96 -3.73
N ALA A 40 -0.95 -11.32 -2.81
CA ALA A 40 -2.13 -10.53 -2.51
C ALA A 40 -1.80 -9.35 -1.58
N ALA A 41 -2.67 -8.34 -1.60
CA ALA A 41 -2.76 -7.32 -0.57
C ALA A 41 -3.94 -7.69 0.32
N VAL A 42 -3.66 -8.08 1.55
CA VAL A 42 -4.69 -8.57 2.48
C VAL A 42 -4.91 -7.53 3.57
N TYR A 43 -6.15 -7.09 3.70
CA TYR A 43 -6.57 -6.09 4.69
C TYR A 43 -7.22 -6.81 5.86
N LYS A 44 -6.62 -6.70 7.04
CA LYS A 44 -7.13 -7.30 8.28
C LYS A 44 -7.66 -6.19 9.17
N GLY A 45 -8.96 -6.20 9.43
CA GLY A 45 -9.63 -5.15 10.17
C GLY A 45 -9.90 -5.53 11.61
N PHE A 46 -9.57 -4.64 12.52
CA PHE A 46 -9.73 -4.80 13.97
C PHE A 46 -10.63 -3.68 14.48
N PRO A 47 -11.92 -3.97 14.78
CA PRO A 47 -12.82 -2.96 15.29
C PRO A 47 -12.56 -2.72 16.79
N PHE A 48 -12.74 -1.50 17.21
CA PHE A 48 -12.67 -1.14 18.62
C PHE A 48 -13.58 0.05 18.90
N MET A 49 -14.06 0.13 20.14
CA MET A 49 -14.92 1.21 20.56
C MET A 49 -14.11 2.34 21.20
N GLY A 50 -14.44 3.57 20.83
CA GLY A 50 -13.88 4.77 21.43
C GLY A 50 -14.97 5.84 21.52
N GLU A 51 -15.18 6.42 22.68
CA GLU A 51 -16.14 7.51 22.87
C GLU A 51 -17.55 7.22 22.35
N GLY A 52 -18.00 5.95 22.47
CA GLY A 52 -19.30 5.54 21.98
C GLY A 52 -19.41 5.30 20.50
N GLN A 53 -18.31 5.36 19.79
CA GLN A 53 -18.22 5.19 18.35
C GLN A 53 -17.33 4.01 18.03
N GLU A 54 -17.71 3.18 17.04
CA GLU A 54 -16.85 2.11 16.55
C GLU A 54 -15.84 2.68 15.57
N TYR A 55 -14.59 2.29 15.76
CA TYR A 55 -13.49 2.64 14.89
C TYR A 55 -12.83 1.37 14.38
N TRP A 56 -12.13 1.47 13.27
CA TRP A 56 -11.43 0.35 12.66
C TRP A 56 -9.94 0.64 12.53
N TRP A 57 -9.13 -0.26 13.08
CA TRP A 57 -7.71 -0.29 12.76
C TRP A 57 -7.50 -1.39 11.74
N VAL A 58 -6.80 -1.07 10.66
CA VAL A 58 -6.55 -2.02 9.57
C VAL A 58 -5.06 -2.27 9.48
N GLN A 59 -4.71 -3.55 9.42
CA GLN A 59 -3.37 -4.00 9.05
C GLN A 59 -3.42 -4.46 7.60
N LEU A 60 -2.63 -3.83 6.75
CA LEU A 60 -2.49 -4.21 5.37
C LEU A 60 -1.21 -5.02 5.22
N HIS A 61 -1.36 -6.28 4.85
CA HIS A 61 -0.24 -7.19 4.62
C HIS A 61 -0.03 -7.38 3.12
N LEU A 62 1.17 -7.13 2.64
CA LEU A 62 1.54 -7.34 1.26
C LEU A 62 2.35 -8.64 1.17
N TYR A 63 2.00 -9.50 0.21
CA TYR A 63 2.64 -10.78 0.03
C TYR A 63 3.41 -10.79 -1.28
N LYS A 64 4.62 -11.36 -1.24
CA LYS A 64 5.51 -11.36 -2.39
C LYS A 64 5.07 -12.37 -3.46
N ASN A 65 4.64 -13.55 -3.05
CA ASN A 65 4.31 -14.65 -3.94
C ASN A 65 2.83 -14.99 -3.88
N LYS A 66 2.29 -15.45 -5.00
CA LYS A 66 0.88 -15.85 -5.09
C LYS A 66 0.51 -16.97 -4.13
N ASP A 67 1.46 -17.85 -3.82
CA ASP A 67 1.25 -19.01 -2.96
C ASP A 67 1.50 -18.73 -1.49
N ASP A 68 1.85 -17.51 -1.13
CA ASP A 68 2.10 -17.16 0.27
C ASP A 68 0.85 -17.38 1.10
N ASP A 69 1.04 -17.97 2.28
CA ASP A 69 -0.02 -18.20 3.24
C ASP A 69 -0.44 -16.87 3.89
N HIS A 70 -1.70 -16.48 3.68
CA HIS A 70 -2.25 -15.25 4.24
C HIS A 70 -2.43 -15.29 5.76
N LYS A 71 -2.23 -16.43 6.41
CA LYS A 71 -2.24 -16.55 7.87
C LYS A 71 -0.95 -16.06 8.48
N THR A 72 0.14 -16.07 7.70
CA THR A 72 1.42 -15.54 8.14
C THR A 72 1.50 -14.04 7.88
N LYS A 73 2.50 -13.41 8.45
CA LYS A 73 2.76 -12.00 8.22
C LYS A 73 3.29 -11.81 6.81
N GLY A 74 2.78 -10.79 6.11
CA GLY A 74 3.29 -10.43 4.79
C GLY A 74 4.72 -9.89 4.85
N CYS A 75 5.36 -9.77 3.68
CA CYS A 75 6.71 -9.22 3.59
C CYS A 75 6.76 -7.74 3.96
N CYS A 76 5.63 -7.04 3.82
CA CYS A 76 5.46 -5.65 4.24
C CYS A 76 4.12 -5.52 4.95
N MET A 77 4.08 -4.69 5.97
CA MET A 77 2.83 -4.41 6.69
C MET A 77 2.69 -2.90 6.87
N PHE A 78 1.48 -2.41 6.61
CA PHE A 78 1.10 -1.01 6.81
C PHE A 78 -0.17 -0.93 7.64
N THR A 79 -0.37 0.19 8.29
CA THR A 79 -1.60 0.45 9.05
C THR A 79 -2.20 1.75 8.56
N ASN A 80 -3.49 1.96 8.84
CA ASN A 80 -4.15 3.20 8.47
C ASN A 80 -3.61 4.35 9.35
N PRO A 81 -3.06 5.42 8.75
CA PRO A 81 -2.61 6.58 9.52
C PRO A 81 -3.76 7.36 10.13
N ILE A 82 -4.94 7.26 9.53
CA ILE A 82 -6.16 7.90 10.02
C ILE A 82 -7.14 6.81 10.40
N ILE A 83 -7.56 6.81 11.67
CA ILE A 83 -8.54 5.85 12.18
C ILE A 83 -9.92 6.32 11.73
N GLN A 84 -10.62 5.47 11.00
CA GLN A 84 -11.94 5.76 10.45
C GLN A 84 -13.01 4.93 11.15
N THR A 85 -14.27 5.29 10.90
CA THR A 85 -15.41 4.62 11.51
C THR A 85 -15.93 3.44 10.70
N SER A 86 -15.35 3.18 9.53
CA SER A 86 -15.70 2.00 8.74
C SER A 86 -14.44 1.25 8.34
N PHE A 87 -14.60 -0.06 8.13
CA PHE A 87 -13.51 -0.91 7.65
C PHE A 87 -12.97 -0.42 6.30
N PHE A 88 -13.86 -0.13 5.35
CA PHE A 88 -13.45 0.24 4.01
C PHE A 88 -12.69 1.57 3.98
N ASP A 89 -13.13 2.55 4.74
CA ASP A 89 -12.42 3.83 4.82
C ASP A 89 -11.05 3.66 5.47
N SER A 90 -10.96 2.84 6.51
CA SER A 90 -9.69 2.53 7.17
C SER A 90 -8.77 1.74 6.24
N ALA A 91 -9.32 0.79 5.47
CA ALA A 91 -8.55 0.02 4.50
C ALA A 91 -8.00 0.94 3.38
N ARG A 92 -8.80 1.88 2.90
CA ARG A 92 -8.34 2.88 1.93
C ARG A 92 -7.20 3.72 2.48
N SER A 93 -7.31 4.13 3.73
CA SER A 93 -6.25 4.88 4.41
C SER A 93 -4.96 4.07 4.51
N ALA A 94 -5.05 2.78 4.83
CA ALA A 94 -3.89 1.89 4.87
C ALA A 94 -3.28 1.70 3.48
N ALA A 95 -4.11 1.54 2.45
CA ALA A 95 -3.65 1.43 1.06
C ALA A 95 -2.92 2.69 0.62
N TRP A 96 -3.46 3.86 0.96
CA TRP A 96 -2.84 5.14 0.66
C TRP A 96 -1.46 5.26 1.34
N GLU A 97 -1.37 4.85 2.61
CA GLU A 97 -0.11 4.85 3.34
C GLU A 97 0.92 3.94 2.67
N ALA A 98 0.50 2.75 2.23
CA ALA A 98 1.37 1.84 1.50
C ALA A 98 1.83 2.44 0.17
N ILE A 99 0.93 3.07 -0.57
CA ILE A 99 1.25 3.74 -1.83
C ILE A 99 2.28 4.85 -1.61
N GLU A 100 2.07 5.69 -0.61
CA GLU A 100 3.01 6.76 -0.28
C GLU A 100 4.39 6.21 0.06
N HIS A 101 4.44 5.18 0.88
CA HIS A 101 5.69 4.59 1.35
C HIS A 101 6.44 3.87 0.23
N LEU A 102 5.74 2.96 -0.47
CA LEU A 102 6.32 2.17 -1.56
C LEU A 102 6.50 3.02 -2.81
N GLY A 103 5.54 3.88 -3.09
CA GLY A 103 5.60 4.80 -4.21
C GLY A 103 6.76 5.78 -4.06
N GLY A 104 7.01 6.24 -2.85
CA GLY A 104 8.16 7.09 -2.57
C GLY A 104 9.47 6.38 -2.86
N ARG A 105 9.61 5.12 -2.45
CA ARG A 105 10.79 4.32 -2.76
C ARG A 105 10.92 4.05 -4.25
N LEU A 106 9.83 3.69 -4.90
CA LEU A 106 9.83 3.45 -6.33
C LEU A 106 10.12 4.73 -7.08
N GLN A 107 9.52 5.83 -6.69
CA GLN A 107 9.78 7.14 -7.29
C GLN A 107 11.22 7.57 -7.07
N PHE A 108 11.80 7.28 -5.93
CA PHE A 108 13.21 7.58 -5.69
C PHE A 108 14.10 6.81 -6.66
N ARG A 109 13.83 5.52 -6.86
CA ARG A 109 14.55 4.71 -7.84
C ARG A 109 14.29 5.19 -9.27
N LEU A 110 13.03 5.43 -9.59
CA LEU A 110 12.63 5.92 -10.90
C LEU A 110 13.14 7.33 -11.14
N HIS A 111 13.16 8.17 -10.11
CA HIS A 111 13.69 9.51 -10.21
C HIS A 111 15.17 9.47 -10.55
N ASN A 112 15.96 8.64 -9.88
CA ASN A 112 17.37 8.49 -10.18
C ASN A 112 17.58 7.89 -11.59
N THR A 113 16.79 6.88 -11.95
CA THR A 113 16.80 6.31 -13.28
C THR A 113 16.31 7.32 -14.32
N GLN A 114 15.22 7.99 -14.02
CA GLN A 114 14.61 8.98 -14.89
C GLN A 114 15.51 10.20 -15.07
N LYS A 115 16.14 10.64 -13.99
CA LYS A 115 17.13 11.72 -14.07
C LYS A 115 18.26 11.35 -15.03
N TYR A 116 18.74 10.12 -14.93
CA TYR A 116 19.78 9.62 -15.84
C TYR A 116 19.27 9.56 -17.27
N LEU A 117 18.05 9.03 -17.47
CA LEU A 117 17.42 9.00 -18.79
C LEU A 117 17.16 10.40 -19.34
N ASP A 118 16.72 11.32 -18.48
CA ASP A 118 16.49 12.71 -18.88
C ASP A 118 17.79 13.38 -19.30
N GLU A 119 18.89 13.10 -18.62
CA GLU A 119 20.20 13.58 -19.00
C GLU A 119 20.60 13.04 -20.36
N LEU A 120 20.38 11.73 -20.60
CA LEU A 120 20.64 11.12 -21.90
C LEU A 120 19.75 11.71 -23.00
N ASN A 121 18.45 11.87 -22.72
CA ASN A 121 17.50 12.47 -23.65
C ASN A 121 17.87 13.93 -23.96
N GLY A 122 18.28 14.68 -22.93
CA GLY A 122 18.74 16.03 -23.08
C GLY A 122 19.95 16.12 -24.02
N ILE A 123 20.90 15.20 -23.86
CA ILE A 123 22.07 15.10 -24.74
C ILE A 123 21.64 14.78 -26.17
N GLU A 124 20.71 13.83 -26.34
CA GLU A 124 20.19 13.48 -27.66
C GLU A 124 19.49 14.66 -28.32
N GLU A 125 18.67 15.38 -27.55
CA GLU A 125 17.97 16.59 -28.05
C GLU A 125 18.97 17.67 -28.45
N GLU A 126 20.00 17.90 -27.65
CA GLU A 126 21.06 18.84 -27.98
C GLU A 126 21.80 18.44 -29.26
N LEU A 127 22.12 17.16 -29.40
CA LEU A 127 22.74 16.64 -30.58
C LEU A 127 21.85 16.82 -31.82
N ASP A 128 20.55 16.52 -31.67
CA ASP A 128 19.59 16.72 -32.76
C ASP A 128 19.48 18.20 -33.15
N THR A 129 19.47 19.08 -32.15
CA THR A 129 19.45 20.53 -32.38
C THR A 129 20.69 20.99 -33.11
N LEU A 130 21.84 20.46 -32.73
CA LEU A 130 23.11 20.78 -33.39
C LEU A 130 23.19 20.24 -34.81
N ARG A 131 22.52 19.12 -35.10
CA ARG A 131 22.45 18.52 -36.41
C ARG A 131 21.55 19.29 -37.37
N LYS A 132 20.59 20.01 -36.84
CA LYS A 132 19.68 20.84 -37.63
C LYS A 132 20.32 22.18 -37.95
#